data_bc3fb32b6bcbfea95a60e98dc1798ab2
#
_entry.id   bc3fb32b6bcbfea95a60e98dc1798ab2
#
_cell.length_a   1.000
_cell.length_b   1.000
_cell.length_c   1.000
_cell.angle_alpha   90.00
_cell.angle_beta   90.00
_cell.angle_gamma   90.00
#
_symmetry.space_group_name_H-M   'P 1'
#
loop_
_entity.id
_entity.type
_entity.pdbx_description
1 polymer ?
#
loop_
_entity_poly.entity_id
_entity_poly.type
_entity_poly.pdbx_seq_one_letter_code
_entity_poly.pdbx_strand_id
1 'polypeptide(L)'
;MCVILVPTKRHPTPDELNDAQDSNPHGAGIAWKNQDGKLAYEKAIDAKRVWEIIETEQPKIPYVIHFRIASVGGVCDKLTHPFPVNQSVSLKKQWQGKSPLLFHNGTWSDWKEAVMPFSGHKDFPRGSLDDWSDSRALAYLAYKTKRGFFNFIDEKVAIMEKNGEVNLYGDWKKHDTLWCSNLSHVKRTYTTRYTATWSNDYWGNTGGNSTYNLRQSELYATQKLRDDIDGTT
;
A
#
# COMPACT_ATOMS: atom_id res chain seq x y z
N MET A 1 3.37 6.86 -5.01
CA MET A 1 3.27 6.71 -3.52
C MET A 1 2.90 5.27 -3.24
N CYS A 2 3.50 4.66 -2.21
CA CYS A 2 3.16 3.31 -1.74
C CYS A 2 1.66 3.16 -1.42
N VAL A 3 1.16 1.95 -1.28
CA VAL A 3 -0.17 1.69 -0.73
C VAL A 3 -0.08 0.77 0.48
N ILE A 4 -0.85 1.10 1.52
CA ILE A 4 -1.04 0.25 2.70
C ILE A 4 -2.51 -0.15 2.73
N LEU A 5 -2.77 -1.43 2.92
CA LEU A 5 -4.11 -2.02 3.03
C LEU A 5 -4.29 -2.61 4.42
N VAL A 6 -5.43 -2.28 5.06
CA VAL A 6 -5.81 -2.84 6.37
C VAL A 6 -7.21 -3.42 6.26
N PRO A 7 -7.36 -4.73 6.16
CA PRO A 7 -8.66 -5.40 6.13
C PRO A 7 -9.43 -5.20 7.42
N THR A 8 -10.78 -5.02 7.33
CA THR A 8 -11.66 -4.81 8.49
C THR A 8 -12.76 -5.85 8.65
N LYS A 9 -13.20 -6.49 7.57
CA LYS A 9 -14.31 -7.46 7.59
C LYS A 9 -14.04 -8.73 6.78
N ARG A 10 -13.32 -8.62 5.66
CA ARG A 10 -12.90 -9.74 4.81
C ARG A 10 -11.44 -9.57 4.42
N HIS A 11 -10.83 -10.65 3.99
CA HIS A 11 -9.51 -10.60 3.33
C HIS A 11 -9.62 -9.89 1.97
N PRO A 12 -8.57 -9.20 1.52
CA PRO A 12 -8.50 -8.73 0.13
C PRO A 12 -8.50 -9.92 -0.82
N THR A 13 -9.04 -9.72 -2.01
CA THR A 13 -9.02 -10.74 -3.08
C THR A 13 -7.64 -10.77 -3.76
N PRO A 14 -7.30 -11.87 -4.47
CA PRO A 14 -6.09 -11.90 -5.31
C PRO A 14 -6.02 -10.74 -6.32
N ASP A 15 -7.15 -10.35 -6.91
CA ASP A 15 -7.21 -9.24 -7.86
C ASP A 15 -6.89 -7.90 -7.19
N GLU A 16 -7.43 -7.64 -5.99
CA GLU A 16 -7.11 -6.42 -5.22
C GLU A 16 -5.62 -6.36 -4.85
N LEU A 17 -5.01 -7.49 -4.53
CA LEU A 17 -3.57 -7.57 -4.25
C LEU A 17 -2.74 -7.34 -5.51
N ASN A 18 -3.12 -7.92 -6.64
CA ASN A 18 -2.45 -7.72 -7.92
C ASN A 18 -2.56 -6.26 -8.40
N ASP A 19 -3.73 -5.64 -8.29
CA ASP A 19 -3.93 -4.22 -8.64
C ASP A 19 -3.05 -3.30 -7.76
N ALA A 20 -2.91 -3.63 -6.48
CA ALA A 20 -2.02 -2.91 -5.58
C ALA A 20 -0.54 -3.10 -5.96
N GLN A 21 -0.13 -4.30 -6.37
CA GLN A 21 1.23 -4.58 -6.83
C GLN A 21 1.52 -3.92 -8.18
N ASP A 22 0.60 -3.97 -9.14
CA ASP A 22 0.78 -3.34 -10.45
C ASP A 22 1.05 -1.84 -10.32
N SER A 23 0.35 -1.19 -9.38
CA SER A 23 0.55 0.21 -9.06
C SER A 23 1.81 0.49 -8.22
N ASN A 24 2.35 -0.53 -7.53
CA ASN A 24 3.47 -0.42 -6.57
C ASN A 24 4.39 -1.64 -6.65
N PRO A 25 5.19 -1.79 -7.74
CA PRO A 25 5.86 -3.04 -8.08
C PRO A 25 7.18 -3.31 -7.35
N HIS A 26 7.62 -2.45 -6.43
CA HIS A 26 8.93 -2.55 -5.80
C HIS A 26 8.94 -3.39 -4.51
N GLY A 27 8.08 -4.41 -4.45
CA GLY A 27 7.97 -5.38 -3.37
C GLY A 27 6.83 -5.10 -2.40
N ALA A 28 6.37 -6.16 -1.76
CA ALA A 28 5.32 -6.12 -0.76
C ALA A 28 5.83 -6.60 0.61
N GLY A 29 5.02 -6.35 1.63
CA GLY A 29 5.18 -6.94 2.95
C GLY A 29 3.84 -7.06 3.64
N ILE A 30 3.71 -8.09 4.47
CA ILE A 30 2.52 -8.37 5.27
C ILE A 30 2.91 -8.61 6.72
N ALA A 31 2.10 -8.12 7.65
CA ALA A 31 2.24 -8.43 9.07
C ALA A 31 0.92 -8.87 9.67
N TRP A 32 1.01 -9.87 10.54
CA TRP A 32 -0.15 -10.47 11.21
C TRP A 32 0.20 -10.93 12.64
N LYS A 33 -0.82 -11.25 13.39
CA LYS A 33 -0.67 -11.93 14.66
C LYS A 33 -0.84 -13.42 14.43
N ASN A 34 0.21 -14.19 14.70
CA ASN A 34 0.23 -15.64 14.51
C ASN A 34 -0.52 -16.39 15.61
N GLN A 35 -0.62 -17.71 15.47
CA GLN A 35 -1.31 -18.60 16.42
C GLN A 35 -0.67 -18.60 17.81
N ASP A 36 0.65 -18.35 17.92
CA ASP A 36 1.36 -18.22 19.19
C ASP A 36 1.10 -16.87 19.90
N GLY A 37 0.27 -16.00 19.31
CA GLY A 37 -0.02 -14.67 19.83
C GLY A 37 1.12 -13.66 19.65
N LYS A 38 2.14 -13.99 18.85
CA LYS A 38 3.22 -13.08 18.46
C LYS A 38 2.87 -12.34 17.18
N LEU A 39 3.39 -11.14 17.00
CA LEU A 39 3.40 -10.50 15.70
C LEU A 39 4.44 -11.17 14.81
N ALA A 40 4.08 -11.43 13.58
CA ALA A 40 4.95 -11.94 12.53
C ALA A 40 4.87 -11.03 11.30
N TYR A 41 5.93 -11.02 10.51
CA TYR A 41 5.90 -10.42 9.18
C TYR A 41 6.80 -11.15 8.20
N GLU A 42 6.44 -11.02 6.92
CA GLU A 42 7.28 -11.32 5.77
C GLU A 42 7.26 -10.12 4.83
N LYS A 43 8.43 -9.75 4.27
CA LYS A 43 8.58 -8.59 3.40
C LYS A 43 9.57 -8.84 2.26
N ALA A 44 9.59 -7.95 1.27
CA ALA A 44 10.30 -8.13 0.00
C ALA A 44 9.77 -9.35 -0.77
N ILE A 45 8.45 -9.44 -0.83
CA ILE A 45 7.66 -10.49 -1.48
C ILE A 45 6.74 -9.84 -2.53
N ASP A 46 5.97 -10.65 -3.21
CA ASP A 46 4.96 -10.23 -4.20
C ASP A 46 3.52 -10.49 -3.75
N ALA A 47 2.54 -10.07 -4.53
CA ALA A 47 1.12 -10.26 -4.24
C ALA A 47 0.74 -11.74 -4.13
N LYS A 48 1.34 -12.61 -4.95
CA LYS A 48 1.12 -14.05 -4.90
C LYS A 48 1.54 -14.60 -3.53
N ARG A 49 2.74 -14.23 -3.06
CA ARG A 49 3.23 -14.67 -1.75
C ARG A 49 2.40 -14.11 -0.60
N VAL A 50 1.93 -12.85 -0.71
CA VAL A 50 0.98 -12.28 0.26
C VAL A 50 -0.29 -13.13 0.34
N TRP A 51 -0.85 -13.53 -0.81
CA TRP A 51 -2.03 -14.39 -0.86
C TRP A 51 -1.77 -15.77 -0.24
N GLU A 52 -0.65 -16.42 -0.56
CA GLU A 52 -0.26 -17.70 0.05
C GLU A 52 -0.19 -17.62 1.58
N ILE A 53 0.34 -16.51 2.12
CA ILE A 53 0.38 -16.30 3.58
C ILE A 53 -1.05 -16.16 4.14
N ILE A 54 -1.94 -15.43 3.45
CA ILE A 54 -3.34 -15.30 3.88
C ILE A 54 -4.03 -16.66 3.92
N GLU A 55 -3.81 -17.51 2.91
CA GLU A 55 -4.41 -18.85 2.86
C GLU A 55 -3.84 -19.81 3.92
N THR A 56 -2.53 -19.77 4.15
CA THR A 56 -1.86 -20.73 5.04
C THR A 56 -1.89 -20.32 6.50
N GLU A 57 -1.63 -19.04 6.81
CA GLU A 57 -1.59 -18.52 8.18
C GLU A 57 -2.97 -18.12 8.70
N GLN A 58 -3.94 -17.89 7.80
CA GLN A 58 -5.31 -17.45 8.10
C GLN A 58 -5.35 -16.32 9.15
N PRO A 59 -4.67 -15.18 8.86
CA PRO A 59 -4.51 -14.11 9.82
C PRO A 59 -5.86 -13.55 10.27
N LYS A 60 -6.03 -13.37 11.57
CA LYS A 60 -7.21 -12.67 12.08
C LYS A 60 -7.18 -11.20 11.69
N ILE A 61 -8.29 -10.69 11.21
CA ILE A 61 -8.49 -9.29 10.90
C ILE A 61 -8.57 -8.48 12.22
N PRO A 62 -7.92 -7.29 12.32
CA PRO A 62 -7.14 -6.64 11.27
C PRO A 62 -5.70 -7.15 11.18
N TYR A 63 -5.11 -7.01 9.99
CA TYR A 63 -3.68 -7.15 9.73
C TYR A 63 -3.26 -6.11 8.68
N VAL A 64 -1.96 -6.00 8.36
CA VAL A 64 -1.48 -4.91 7.50
C VAL A 64 -0.69 -5.45 6.33
N ILE A 65 -1.00 -4.97 5.13
CA ILE A 65 -0.26 -5.26 3.90
C ILE A 65 0.26 -3.94 3.34
N HIS A 66 1.47 -3.95 2.78
CA HIS A 66 2.09 -2.80 2.15
C HIS A 66 2.65 -3.19 0.79
N PHE A 67 2.37 -2.40 -0.25
CA PHE A 67 2.99 -2.49 -1.56
C PHE A 67 3.82 -1.23 -1.80
N ARG A 68 5.09 -1.44 -2.12
CA ARG A 68 6.10 -0.37 -2.21
C ARG A 68 6.25 0.16 -3.62
N ILE A 69 6.36 1.49 -3.72
CA ILE A 69 6.99 2.16 -4.84
C ILE A 69 8.12 3.04 -4.31
N ALA A 70 9.34 2.82 -4.77
CA ALA A 70 10.49 3.61 -4.35
C ALA A 70 10.45 4.97 -5.05
N SER A 71 10.35 6.05 -4.27
CA SER A 71 10.34 7.44 -4.77
C SER A 71 11.71 8.10 -4.62
N VAL A 72 12.47 7.73 -3.60
CA VAL A 72 13.81 8.26 -3.30
C VAL A 72 14.71 7.10 -2.88
N GLY A 73 15.93 7.03 -3.45
CA GLY A 73 16.85 5.93 -3.23
C GLY A 73 16.51 4.69 -4.07
N GLY A 74 17.46 3.80 -4.28
CA GLY A 74 17.28 2.58 -5.09
C GLY A 74 16.23 1.62 -4.51
N VAL A 75 15.77 0.70 -5.35
CA VAL A 75 14.94 -0.44 -4.90
C VAL A 75 15.81 -1.32 -4.02
N CYS A 76 15.48 -1.40 -2.73
CA CYS A 76 16.22 -2.18 -1.75
C CYS A 76 15.23 -3.02 -0.93
N ASP A 77 15.35 -4.33 -1.05
CA ASP A 77 14.48 -5.31 -0.40
C ASP A 77 14.39 -5.14 1.12
N LYS A 78 15.54 -4.91 1.78
CA LYS A 78 15.60 -4.78 3.24
C LYS A 78 14.85 -3.56 3.77
N LEU A 79 14.62 -2.54 2.91
CA LEU A 79 13.86 -1.34 3.23
C LEU A 79 12.36 -1.44 2.90
N THR A 80 11.87 -2.60 2.46
CA THR A 80 10.43 -2.87 2.38
C THR A 80 9.83 -2.93 3.80
N HIS A 81 8.58 -2.50 3.95
CA HIS A 81 7.86 -2.55 5.24
C HIS A 81 7.40 -3.98 5.59
N PRO A 82 7.17 -4.23 6.90
CA PRO A 82 7.21 -3.31 8.03
C PRO A 82 8.59 -3.19 8.68
N PHE A 83 8.65 -2.27 9.68
CA PHE A 83 9.77 -2.20 10.62
C PHE A 83 9.30 -2.42 12.06
N PRO A 84 9.97 -3.29 12.86
CA PRO A 84 9.66 -3.43 14.28
C PRO A 84 9.94 -2.12 15.04
N VAL A 85 8.98 -1.71 15.88
CA VAL A 85 9.13 -0.55 16.78
C VAL A 85 9.90 -0.99 18.01
N ASN A 86 11.21 -1.08 17.87
CA ASN A 86 12.15 -1.45 18.92
C ASN A 86 13.54 -0.88 18.64
N GLN A 87 14.49 -1.13 19.54
CA GLN A 87 15.86 -0.68 19.42
C GLN A 87 16.54 -1.09 18.10
N SER A 88 16.30 -2.31 17.60
CA SER A 88 17.03 -2.84 16.44
C SER A 88 16.47 -2.37 15.09
N VAL A 89 15.18 -1.96 15.03
CA VAL A 89 14.45 -1.67 13.78
C VAL A 89 14.87 -2.61 12.64
N SER A 90 14.68 -3.90 12.87
CA SER A 90 15.25 -5.00 12.12
C SER A 90 15.03 -4.89 10.61
N LEU A 91 16.07 -5.21 9.84
CA LEU A 91 16.04 -5.29 8.37
C LEU A 91 15.75 -6.69 7.83
N LYS A 92 15.54 -7.68 8.70
CA LYS A 92 15.24 -9.06 8.29
C LYS A 92 14.00 -9.12 7.42
N LYS A 93 14.01 -10.00 6.42
CA LYS A 93 12.86 -10.23 5.53
C LYS A 93 11.72 -10.97 6.23
N GLN A 94 12.04 -11.78 7.22
CA GLN A 94 11.08 -12.49 8.09
C GLN A 94 11.42 -12.23 9.54
N TRP A 95 10.40 -12.09 10.37
CA TRP A 95 10.57 -11.85 11.80
C TRP A 95 9.30 -12.21 12.55
N GLN A 96 9.48 -12.62 13.80
CA GLN A 96 8.38 -12.76 14.76
C GLN A 96 8.82 -12.25 16.14
N GLY A 97 7.89 -11.70 16.88
CA GLY A 97 8.17 -11.19 18.24
C GLY A 97 7.00 -10.42 18.85
N LYS A 98 7.32 -9.65 19.89
CA LYS A 98 6.34 -8.88 20.66
C LYS A 98 6.43 -7.37 20.44
N SER A 99 7.32 -6.89 19.55
CA SER A 99 7.40 -5.46 19.24
C SER A 99 6.28 -5.07 18.27
N PRO A 100 5.66 -3.90 18.45
CA PRO A 100 4.75 -3.38 17.43
C PRO A 100 5.44 -3.22 16.09
N LEU A 101 4.67 -3.21 15.00
CA LEU A 101 5.17 -3.14 13.63
C LEU A 101 4.65 -1.87 12.95
N LEU A 102 5.55 -1.10 12.36
CA LEU A 102 5.26 0.16 11.69
C LEU A 102 5.28 0.01 10.18
N PHE A 103 4.27 0.59 9.55
CA PHE A 103 4.15 0.82 8.12
C PHE A 103 3.98 2.32 7.86
N HIS A 104 4.59 2.82 6.79
CA HIS A 104 4.57 4.23 6.44
C HIS A 104 4.29 4.41 4.95
N ASN A 105 3.47 5.39 4.62
CA ASN A 105 3.24 5.84 3.25
C ASN A 105 3.30 7.36 3.20
N GLY A 106 4.43 7.85 2.75
CA GLY A 106 4.77 9.25 2.61
C GLY A 106 6.25 9.41 2.30
N THR A 107 6.76 10.62 2.48
CA THR A 107 8.18 10.95 2.35
C THR A 107 8.52 12.00 3.38
N TRP A 108 9.17 11.59 4.45
CA TRP A 108 9.61 12.50 5.49
C TRP A 108 11.06 12.92 5.27
N SER A 109 11.27 14.16 4.81
CA SER A 109 12.58 14.71 4.44
C SER A 109 13.53 14.85 5.61
N ASP A 110 13.03 15.27 6.77
CA ASP A 110 13.82 15.71 7.93
C ASP A 110 14.20 14.53 8.85
N TRP A 111 14.06 13.30 8.38
CA TRP A 111 14.30 12.11 9.21
C TRP A 111 15.75 11.99 9.69
N LYS A 112 16.73 12.46 8.88
CA LYS A 112 18.15 12.39 9.22
C LYS A 112 18.45 13.27 10.44
N GLU A 113 17.99 14.50 10.39
CA GLU A 113 18.11 15.49 11.46
C GLU A 113 17.43 15.00 12.74
N ALA A 114 16.28 14.35 12.61
CA ALA A 114 15.52 13.84 13.74
C ALA A 114 16.17 12.64 14.44
N VAL A 115 16.91 11.78 13.72
CA VAL A 115 17.63 10.65 14.32
C VAL A 115 19.06 10.99 14.75
N MET A 116 19.66 12.05 14.21
CA MET A 116 21.03 12.46 14.47
C MET A 116 21.35 12.57 15.97
N PRO A 117 20.50 13.16 16.83
CA PRO A 117 20.76 13.25 18.27
C PRO A 117 20.95 11.89 18.95
N PHE A 118 20.47 10.82 18.35
CA PHE A 118 20.57 9.46 18.89
C PHE A 118 21.77 8.68 18.35
N SER A 119 22.46 9.17 17.31
CA SER A 119 23.52 8.44 16.60
C SER A 119 24.71 8.05 17.49
N GLY A 120 24.99 8.83 18.54
CA GLY A 120 26.02 8.54 19.53
C GLY A 120 25.59 7.59 20.66
N HIS A 121 24.33 7.20 20.73
CA HIS A 121 23.84 6.32 21.79
C HIS A 121 24.25 4.87 21.51
N LYS A 122 24.64 4.14 22.57
CA LYS A 122 24.99 2.70 22.48
C LYS A 122 23.87 1.84 21.86
N ASP A 123 22.64 2.31 21.99
CA ASP A 123 21.43 1.63 21.54
C ASP A 123 21.00 2.03 20.13
N PHE A 124 21.74 2.93 19.46
CA PHE A 124 21.46 3.29 18.09
C PHE A 124 21.84 2.14 17.15
N PRO A 125 20.96 1.73 16.22
CA PRO A 125 21.26 0.63 15.29
C PRO A 125 22.51 0.96 14.47
N ARG A 126 23.51 0.09 14.56
CA ARG A 126 24.74 0.22 13.76
C ARG A 126 24.44 -0.16 12.32
N GLY A 127 25.14 0.46 11.38
CA GLY A 127 25.03 0.21 9.96
C GLY A 127 25.39 1.44 9.13
N SER A 128 25.40 1.25 7.81
CA SER A 128 25.60 2.34 6.85
C SER A 128 24.34 3.21 6.76
N LEU A 129 24.49 4.46 6.29
CA LEU A 129 23.33 5.31 5.98
C LEU A 129 22.40 4.68 4.93
N ASP A 130 22.93 3.80 4.07
CA ASP A 130 22.14 3.05 3.08
C ASP A 130 21.19 2.02 3.71
N ASP A 131 21.38 1.71 4.98
CA ASP A 131 20.49 0.86 5.77
C ASP A 131 19.32 1.63 6.38
N TRP A 132 19.28 2.96 6.19
CA TRP A 132 18.25 3.82 6.75
C TRP A 132 17.29 4.34 5.67
N SER A 133 16.06 4.50 6.07
CA SER A 133 15.02 5.23 5.36
C SER A 133 14.23 6.08 6.37
N ASP A 134 13.46 7.01 5.87
CA ASP A 134 12.49 7.76 6.66
C ASP A 134 11.57 6.85 7.48
N SER A 135 11.07 5.80 6.87
CA SER A 135 10.19 4.81 7.54
C SER A 135 10.90 4.04 8.66
N ARG A 136 12.16 3.67 8.45
CA ARG A 136 12.97 3.02 9.49
C ARG A 136 13.28 3.99 10.64
N ALA A 137 13.54 5.25 10.31
CA ALA A 137 13.73 6.32 11.27
C ALA A 137 12.47 6.56 12.11
N LEU A 138 11.28 6.60 11.46
CA LEU A 138 10.00 6.70 12.15
C LEU A 138 9.78 5.56 13.15
N ALA A 139 10.12 4.32 12.78
CA ALA A 139 10.00 3.17 13.68
C ALA A 139 10.94 3.28 14.90
N TYR A 140 12.18 3.77 14.70
CA TYR A 140 13.12 4.01 15.77
C TYR A 140 12.65 5.14 16.69
N LEU A 141 12.21 6.26 16.14
CA LEU A 141 11.69 7.38 16.91
C LEU A 141 10.42 7.02 17.68
N ALA A 142 9.53 6.22 17.08
CA ALA A 142 8.34 5.70 17.76
C ALA A 142 8.72 4.86 18.99
N TYR A 143 9.81 4.12 18.92
CA TYR A 143 10.36 3.41 20.07
C TYR A 143 10.89 4.36 21.16
N LYS A 144 11.58 5.44 20.76
CA LYS A 144 12.21 6.39 21.69
C LYS A 144 11.22 7.37 22.33
N THR A 145 10.22 7.86 21.59
CA THR A 145 9.36 8.99 21.97
C THR A 145 7.94 8.59 22.36
N LYS A 146 7.62 7.30 22.44
CA LYS A 146 6.27 6.78 22.74
C LYS A 146 5.18 7.25 21.75
N ARG A 147 5.56 7.60 20.51
CA ARG A 147 4.67 7.82 19.35
C ARG A 147 3.80 9.08 19.33
N GLY A 148 3.86 9.95 20.36
CA GLY A 148 3.04 11.16 20.38
C GLY A 148 3.24 12.08 19.17
N PHE A 149 4.40 11.99 18.51
CA PHE A 149 4.73 12.82 17.35
C PHE A 149 3.98 12.47 16.07
N PHE A 150 3.38 11.28 15.94
CA PHE A 150 2.61 10.92 14.74
C PHE A 150 1.38 11.79 14.52
N ASN A 151 0.90 12.48 15.55
CA ASN A 151 -0.20 13.44 15.40
C ASN A 151 0.25 14.78 14.78
N PHE A 152 1.55 14.98 14.60
CA PHE A 152 2.14 16.23 14.08
C PHE A 152 2.84 16.06 12.72
N ILE A 153 2.77 14.87 12.13
CA ILE A 153 3.29 14.62 10.78
C ILE A 153 2.11 14.37 9.83
N ASP A 154 2.20 14.94 8.63
CA ASP A 154 1.18 14.80 7.58
C ASP A 154 1.28 13.46 6.82
N GLU A 155 1.99 12.50 7.39
CA GLU A 155 2.28 11.22 6.80
C GLU A 155 1.23 10.17 7.24
N LYS A 156 1.07 9.12 6.42
CA LYS A 156 0.18 8.01 6.75
C LYS A 156 0.97 6.88 7.39
N VAL A 157 0.66 6.62 8.65
CA VAL A 157 1.33 5.57 9.42
C VAL A 157 0.29 4.58 9.93
N ALA A 158 0.57 3.29 9.76
CA ALA A 158 -0.15 2.22 10.43
C ALA A 158 0.78 1.52 11.43
N ILE A 159 0.31 1.32 12.65
CA ILE A 159 1.04 0.58 13.68
C ILE A 159 0.20 -0.61 14.12
N MET A 160 0.70 -1.80 13.85
CA MET A 160 0.15 -3.03 14.38
C MET A 160 0.69 -3.26 15.79
N GLU A 161 -0.20 -3.19 16.78
CA GLU A 161 0.12 -3.31 18.19
C GLU A 161 0.32 -4.78 18.63
N LYS A 162 0.96 -4.96 19.77
CA LYS A 162 1.23 -6.30 20.35
C LYS A 162 -0.02 -7.18 20.50
N ASN A 163 -1.17 -6.55 20.76
CA ASN A 163 -2.46 -7.25 20.87
C ASN A 163 -3.07 -7.61 19.51
N GLY A 164 -2.50 -7.12 18.39
CA GLY A 164 -2.97 -7.30 17.03
C GLY A 164 -3.89 -6.18 16.52
N GLU A 165 -4.21 -5.18 17.35
CA GLU A 165 -4.92 -3.98 16.89
C GLU A 165 -4.06 -3.15 15.94
N VAL A 166 -4.69 -2.39 15.06
CA VAL A 166 -4.01 -1.51 14.12
C VAL A 166 -4.46 -0.08 14.36
N ASN A 167 -3.50 0.77 14.76
CA ASN A 167 -3.70 2.20 14.91
C ASN A 167 -3.29 2.90 13.60
N LEU A 168 -4.17 3.78 13.10
CA LEU A 168 -3.97 4.54 11.87
C LEU A 168 -3.79 6.01 12.20
N TYR A 169 -2.73 6.63 11.63
CA TYR A 169 -2.42 8.05 11.73
C TYR A 169 -2.41 8.67 10.34
N GLY A 170 -2.88 9.92 10.23
CA GLY A 170 -3.02 10.63 8.96
C GLY A 170 -4.37 10.38 8.25
N ASP A 171 -4.48 10.81 6.99
CA ASP A 171 -5.73 10.77 6.21
C ASP A 171 -5.87 9.44 5.46
N TRP A 172 -6.62 8.52 6.04
CA TRP A 172 -6.93 7.21 5.46
C TRP A 172 -8.22 7.22 4.66
N LYS A 173 -8.27 6.43 3.60
CA LYS A 173 -9.45 6.25 2.75
C LYS A 173 -10.04 4.87 2.98
N LYS A 174 -11.37 4.81 3.08
CA LYS A 174 -12.07 3.54 3.15
C LYS A 174 -12.52 3.14 1.74
N HIS A 175 -12.16 1.95 1.32
CA HIS A 175 -12.62 1.32 0.09
C HIS A 175 -13.18 -0.05 0.42
N ASP A 176 -14.51 -0.20 0.28
CA ASP A 176 -15.27 -1.37 0.74
C ASP A 176 -14.93 -1.72 2.21
N THR A 177 -14.31 -2.85 2.45
CA THR A 177 -13.92 -3.37 3.76
C THR A 177 -12.44 -3.17 4.08
N LEU A 178 -11.74 -2.36 3.28
CA LEU A 178 -10.32 -2.05 3.45
C LEU A 178 -10.14 -0.59 3.88
N TRP A 179 -9.29 -0.33 4.87
CA TRP A 179 -8.65 0.96 5.01
C TRP A 179 -7.42 1.01 4.11
N CYS A 180 -7.34 2.05 3.29
CA CYS A 180 -6.26 2.26 2.32
C CYS A 180 -5.55 3.57 2.62
N SER A 181 -4.22 3.58 2.57
CA SER A 181 -3.46 4.83 2.71
C SER A 181 -3.67 5.78 1.52
N ASN A 182 -4.02 5.24 0.35
CA ASN A 182 -4.53 5.94 -0.83
C ASN A 182 -5.30 4.97 -1.73
N LEU A 183 -5.94 5.49 -2.78
CA LEU A 183 -6.73 4.71 -3.73
C LEU A 183 -6.09 4.63 -5.12
N SER A 184 -4.78 4.83 -5.25
CA SER A 184 -4.09 4.79 -6.55
C SER A 184 -4.14 3.44 -7.25
N HIS A 185 -4.33 2.37 -6.49
CA HIS A 185 -4.45 0.99 -6.98
C HIS A 185 -5.87 0.61 -7.40
N VAL A 186 -6.87 1.40 -7.00
CA VAL A 186 -8.26 1.11 -7.34
C VAL A 186 -8.51 1.48 -8.80
N LYS A 187 -8.75 0.48 -9.63
CA LYS A 187 -9.14 0.69 -11.03
C LYS A 187 -10.48 1.42 -11.07
N ARG A 188 -10.50 2.63 -11.62
CA ARG A 188 -11.74 3.39 -11.82
C ARG A 188 -12.51 2.75 -12.98
N THR A 189 -13.62 2.08 -12.69
CA THR A 189 -14.60 1.72 -13.71
C THR A 189 -15.35 2.98 -14.15
N TYR A 190 -14.91 3.59 -15.23
CA TYR A 190 -15.67 4.65 -15.86
C TYR A 190 -16.83 4.02 -16.65
N THR A 191 -18.03 4.05 -16.07
CA THR A 191 -19.25 3.80 -16.84
C THR A 191 -19.55 5.07 -17.64
N THR A 192 -18.97 5.17 -18.83
CA THR A 192 -19.36 6.24 -19.75
C THR A 192 -20.74 5.89 -20.29
N ARG A 193 -21.78 6.54 -19.78
CA ARG A 193 -23.08 6.48 -20.42
C ARG A 193 -22.98 7.36 -21.67
N TYR A 194 -22.76 6.74 -22.82
CA TYR A 194 -23.01 7.40 -24.08
C TYR A 194 -24.51 7.43 -24.30
N THR A 195 -25.13 8.57 -24.09
CA THR A 195 -26.44 8.86 -24.70
C THR A 195 -26.15 9.29 -26.14
N ALA A 196 -26.16 8.34 -27.06
CA ALA A 196 -26.19 8.66 -28.48
C ALA A 196 -27.56 9.26 -28.78
N THR A 197 -27.65 10.59 -28.78
CA THR A 197 -28.77 11.29 -29.39
C THR A 197 -28.53 11.27 -30.90
N TRP A 198 -29.16 10.36 -31.59
CA TRP A 198 -29.29 10.44 -33.03
C TRP A 198 -30.32 11.52 -33.30
N SER A 199 -29.91 12.65 -33.85
CA SER A 199 -30.86 13.57 -34.43
C SER A 199 -31.46 12.94 -35.69
N ASN A 200 -32.75 12.67 -35.62
CA ASN A 200 -33.54 12.09 -36.69
C ASN A 200 -33.84 13.13 -37.78
N ASP A 201 -32.82 13.62 -38.52
CA ASP A 201 -33.05 14.54 -39.63
C ASP A 201 -33.13 13.87 -41.00
N TYR A 202 -33.06 12.51 -41.07
CA TYR A 202 -33.09 11.85 -42.39
C TYR A 202 -33.84 10.51 -42.43
N TRP A 203 -34.98 10.30 -42.14
CA TRP A 203 -35.86 9.14 -42.25
C TRP A 203 -36.70 8.92 -40.98
N GLY A 204 -37.99 9.05 -41.24
CA GLY A 204 -39.00 9.05 -40.20
C GLY A 204 -39.07 7.77 -39.33
N ASN A 205 -39.38 8.07 -38.11
CA ASN A 205 -40.18 7.30 -37.17
C ASN A 205 -39.75 5.85 -36.85
N THR A 206 -38.86 5.66 -35.87
CA THR A 206 -39.01 4.67 -34.80
C THR A 206 -38.04 5.03 -33.66
N GLY A 207 -38.58 5.54 -32.56
CA GLY A 207 -37.79 5.87 -31.36
C GLY A 207 -37.34 4.60 -30.62
N GLY A 208 -36.06 4.40 -30.49
CA GLY A 208 -35.50 3.37 -29.65
C GLY A 208 -34.26 3.91 -28.94
N ASN A 209 -34.34 4.15 -27.62
CA ASN A 209 -33.16 4.39 -26.81
C ASN A 209 -32.42 3.08 -26.60
N SER A 210 -31.29 2.91 -27.26
CA SER A 210 -30.38 1.79 -27.00
C SER A 210 -29.20 2.28 -26.17
N THR A 211 -29.09 1.79 -24.94
CA THR A 211 -27.94 1.99 -24.07
C THR A 211 -26.96 0.84 -24.24
N TYR A 212 -25.77 1.10 -24.76
CA TYR A 212 -24.70 0.12 -24.83
C TYR A 212 -23.70 0.34 -23.70
N ASN A 213 -23.50 -0.68 -22.89
CA ASN A 213 -22.43 -0.73 -21.89
C ASN A 213 -21.21 -1.43 -22.49
N LEU A 214 -20.20 -0.68 -22.91
CA LEU A 214 -18.91 -1.26 -23.33
C LEU A 214 -17.99 -1.39 -22.12
N ARG A 215 -17.32 -2.52 -21.97
CA ARG A 215 -16.30 -2.73 -20.94
C ARG A 215 -15.05 -1.94 -21.31
N GLN A 216 -14.28 -1.52 -20.29
CA GLN A 216 -13.09 -0.67 -20.44
C GLN A 216 -12.04 -1.27 -21.40
N SER A 217 -11.95 -2.61 -21.48
CA SER A 217 -11.08 -3.32 -22.41
C SER A 217 -11.42 -3.08 -23.89
N GLU A 218 -12.71 -2.91 -24.20
CA GLU A 218 -13.17 -2.65 -25.57
C GLU A 218 -12.93 -1.19 -25.97
N LEU A 219 -12.98 -0.26 -25.01
CA LEU A 219 -12.63 1.15 -25.22
C LEU A 219 -11.13 1.35 -25.47
N TYR A 220 -10.27 0.61 -24.74
CA TYR A 220 -8.82 0.65 -24.95
C TYR A 220 -8.41 0.10 -26.32
N ALA A 221 -9.07 -0.97 -26.76
CA ALA A 221 -8.84 -1.55 -28.11
C ALA A 221 -9.26 -0.58 -29.23
N THR A 222 -10.38 0.13 -29.05
CA THR A 222 -10.86 1.13 -30.04
C THR A 222 -10.00 2.40 -30.05
N GLN A 223 -9.47 2.83 -28.90
CA GLN A 223 -8.56 3.98 -28.83
C GLN A 223 -7.23 3.65 -29.50
N LYS A 224 -6.65 2.47 -29.20
CA LYS A 224 -5.40 2.01 -29.79
C LYS A 224 -5.49 1.87 -31.31
N LEU A 225 -6.63 1.37 -31.83
CA LEU A 225 -6.89 1.28 -33.26
C LEU A 225 -6.96 2.67 -33.94
N ARG A 226 -7.47 3.70 -33.26
CA ARG A 226 -7.47 5.08 -33.78
C ARG A 226 -6.07 5.69 -33.78
N ASP A 227 -5.32 5.50 -32.70
CA ASP A 227 -3.94 6.01 -32.58
C ASP A 227 -3.01 5.34 -33.62
N ASP A 228 -3.24 4.06 -33.95
CA ASP A 228 -2.52 3.34 -35.00
C ASP A 228 -2.92 3.78 -36.44
N ILE A 229 -4.12 4.35 -36.63
CA ILE A 229 -4.59 4.89 -37.91
C ILE A 229 -4.11 6.34 -38.10
N ASP A 230 -4.11 7.16 -37.05
CA ASP A 230 -3.69 8.57 -37.10
C ASP A 230 -2.16 8.74 -37.06
N GLY A 231 -1.39 7.71 -36.69
CA GLY A 231 0.07 7.68 -36.64
C GLY A 231 0.76 7.31 -37.98
N THR A 232 0.01 7.11 -39.04
CA THR A 232 0.54 6.81 -40.39
C THR A 232 0.37 7.98 -41.36
N THR A 233 1.05 9.09 -41.06
CA THR A 233 1.39 10.15 -42.04
C THR A 233 2.80 10.63 -41.82
#